data_bb67f25bea7b9e6df3930274ad16d5c3
#
_entry.id   bb67f25bea7b9e6df3930274ad16d5c3
#
_cell.length_a   1.000
_cell.length_b   1.000
_cell.length_c   1.000
_cell.angle_alpha   90.00
_cell.angle_beta   90.00
_cell.angle_gamma   90.00
#
_symmetry.space_group_name_H-M   'P 1'
#
loop_
_entity.id
_entity.type
_entity.pdbx_description
1 polymer ?
#
loop_
_entity_poly.entity_id
_entity_poly.type
_entity_poly.pdbx_seq_one_letter_code
_entity_poly.pdbx_strand_id
1 'polypeptide(L)'
;MTLLTTNKNQSLAHGLKQRRVKLAQLVDRPVILWSGNFVGRNFPANKLPFRASSHFLYFAGIPLPNAAIRLSAGELELFIDNPPPEATLWHGVTPDSAEIGATIGADRVYPLAELANKAANAATIAIQDLATYQQQCQLLDRPVALAHQANQIDLELAQALVKLRSHHDDLALEELRQAARVSIVAHKAGMRATKNAATEAEIRGAMEGVILAHNMTCAYNSIVTVQGEVLHNESYHNQMQPGDLLLADVGAETANGWAADITRTWAVSGKFSSTQRDIYEIVLKAHDDCIAKLQPGVEYQDIHLLAAEIIAEGLVDLGILQGNSQDLVAMDAHALFFPHGVGHLLGLDVHDMEDLGDVAGYEPGRSRSDRFGLSYLRLNRPLESGMLVTIEPGFYQVPAILNDPNFRSKYQDVVNWECLEQFADVRGIRIEDDVLVTDSGTEVLTVDLPTKIEEIEELVISS
;
A
#
# COMPACT_ATOMS: atom_id res chain seq x y z
N MET A 1 -1.25 -21.24 14.54
CA MET A 1 0.04 -20.48 14.42
C MET A 1 1.17 -21.49 14.49
N THR A 2 1.88 -21.72 13.40
CA THR A 2 3.05 -22.63 13.40
C THR A 2 4.24 -21.82 13.88
N LEU A 3 4.83 -22.19 15.03
CA LEU A 3 6.07 -21.58 15.50
C LEU A 3 7.17 -21.79 14.45
N LEU A 4 7.85 -20.71 14.09
CA LEU A 4 9.02 -20.75 13.20
C LEU A 4 10.10 -21.69 13.77
N THR A 5 10.96 -22.21 12.94
CA THR A 5 12.11 -22.99 13.41
C THR A 5 12.99 -22.17 14.34
N THR A 6 13.70 -22.80 15.27
CA THR A 6 14.50 -22.11 16.32
C THR A 6 15.43 -21.02 15.78
N ASN A 7 16.08 -21.25 14.63
CA ASN A 7 16.97 -20.26 14.00
C ASN A 7 16.22 -19.04 13.46
N LYS A 8 15.01 -19.22 12.86
CA LYS A 8 14.19 -18.12 12.39
C LYS A 8 13.66 -17.26 13.55
N ASN A 9 13.26 -17.90 14.66
CA ASN A 9 12.83 -17.18 15.86
C ASN A 9 13.95 -16.33 16.45
N GLN A 10 15.18 -16.82 16.50
CA GLN A 10 16.34 -16.05 16.99
C GLN A 10 16.65 -14.85 16.09
N SER A 11 16.56 -15.01 14.77
CA SER A 11 16.73 -13.90 13.82
C SER A 11 15.64 -12.84 13.99
N LEU A 12 14.38 -13.26 14.09
CA LEU A 12 13.24 -12.37 14.32
C LEU A 12 13.42 -11.57 15.62
N ALA A 13 13.60 -12.26 16.76
CA ALA A 13 13.78 -11.61 18.06
C ALA A 13 14.94 -10.60 18.07
N HIS A 14 16.05 -10.92 17.37
CA HIS A 14 17.20 -10.03 17.24
C HIS A 14 16.84 -8.75 16.47
N GLY A 15 16.25 -8.87 15.28
CA GLY A 15 15.86 -7.71 14.46
C GLY A 15 14.81 -6.84 15.15
N LEU A 16 13.81 -7.46 15.81
CA LEU A 16 12.83 -6.73 16.61
C LEU A 16 13.48 -5.98 17.79
N LYS A 17 14.49 -6.54 18.42
CA LYS A 17 15.26 -5.85 19.47
C LYS A 17 15.99 -4.63 18.92
N GLN A 18 16.56 -4.71 17.71
CA GLN A 18 17.20 -3.56 17.07
C GLN A 18 16.21 -2.41 16.83
N ARG A 19 14.99 -2.70 16.34
CA ARG A 19 13.92 -1.69 16.16
C ARG A 19 13.58 -0.98 17.49
N ARG A 20 13.46 -1.75 18.59
CA ARG A 20 13.18 -1.20 19.93
C ARG A 20 14.30 -0.31 20.46
N VAL A 21 15.56 -0.71 20.26
CA VAL A 21 16.71 0.10 20.62
C VAL A 21 16.76 1.41 19.83
N LYS A 22 16.46 1.37 18.53
CA LYS A 22 16.36 2.58 17.71
C LYS A 22 15.23 3.49 18.20
N LEU A 23 14.05 2.95 18.55
CA LEU A 23 12.95 3.75 19.10
C LEU A 23 13.35 4.44 20.40
N ALA A 24 14.04 3.73 21.31
CA ALA A 24 14.48 4.28 22.59
C ALA A 24 15.52 5.43 22.46
N GLN A 25 16.15 5.58 21.28
CA GLN A 25 17.02 6.73 20.99
C GLN A 25 16.22 7.97 20.54
N LEU A 26 14.98 7.78 20.11
CA LEU A 26 14.11 8.84 19.57
C LEU A 26 13.04 9.29 20.59
N VAL A 27 12.62 8.38 21.48
CA VAL A 27 11.52 8.62 22.43
C VAL A 27 12.01 8.22 23.84
N ASP A 28 12.03 9.16 24.78
CA ASP A 28 12.55 9.00 26.13
C ASP A 28 11.51 8.51 27.16
N ARG A 29 10.26 8.29 26.73
CA ARG A 29 9.13 7.89 27.56
C ARG A 29 8.61 6.50 27.20
N PRO A 30 7.81 5.86 28.09
CA PRO A 30 7.13 4.62 27.73
C PRO A 30 6.20 4.80 26.53
N VAL A 31 6.17 3.80 25.66
CA VAL A 31 5.26 3.71 24.49
C VAL A 31 4.38 2.48 24.68
N ILE A 32 3.08 2.60 24.48
CA ILE A 32 2.17 1.45 24.45
C ILE A 32 1.52 1.39 23.09
N LEU A 33 1.59 0.21 22.45
CA LEU A 33 0.93 -0.08 21.18
C LEU A 33 0.02 -1.30 21.36
N TRP A 34 -1.21 -1.17 20.93
CA TRP A 34 -2.22 -2.23 20.94
C TRP A 34 -2.28 -2.94 19.61
N SER A 35 -2.54 -4.24 19.63
CA SER A 35 -2.71 -5.04 18.42
C SER A 35 -4.10 -4.90 17.79
N GLY A 36 -5.12 -4.59 18.59
CA GLY A 36 -6.52 -4.70 18.22
C GLY A 36 -7.12 -6.06 18.58
N ASN A 37 -8.37 -6.27 18.22
CA ASN A 37 -9.10 -7.49 18.51
C ASN A 37 -9.88 -7.99 17.28
N PHE A 38 -10.41 -9.21 17.37
CA PHE A 38 -11.33 -9.73 16.36
C PHE A 38 -12.59 -8.89 16.28
N VAL A 39 -13.03 -8.61 15.07
CA VAL A 39 -14.33 -8.00 14.80
C VAL A 39 -15.33 -9.08 14.40
N GLY A 40 -16.50 -9.10 15.02
CA GLY A 40 -17.58 -9.98 14.63
C GLY A 40 -18.18 -9.55 13.29
N ARG A 41 -18.34 -10.48 12.34
CA ARG A 41 -18.98 -10.20 11.05
C ARG A 41 -20.46 -9.88 11.21
N ASN A 42 -21.20 -10.67 11.97
CA ASN A 42 -22.64 -10.51 12.24
C ASN A 42 -23.03 -10.96 13.64
N PHE A 43 -22.23 -11.78 14.30
CA PHE A 43 -22.35 -12.15 15.72
C PHE A 43 -20.96 -12.55 16.25
N PRO A 44 -20.74 -12.53 17.60
CA PRO A 44 -19.39 -12.63 18.18
C PRO A 44 -18.59 -13.88 17.79
N ALA A 45 -19.24 -15.02 17.54
CA ALA A 45 -18.54 -16.24 17.16
C ALA A 45 -18.16 -16.30 15.67
N ASN A 46 -18.82 -15.52 14.78
CA ASN A 46 -18.49 -15.43 13.37
C ASN A 46 -17.59 -14.21 13.15
N LYS A 47 -16.28 -14.40 13.22
CA LYS A 47 -15.28 -13.35 13.20
C LYS A 47 -14.77 -13.09 11.78
N LEU A 48 -14.47 -11.83 11.48
CA LEU A 48 -13.64 -11.48 10.33
C LEU A 48 -12.20 -11.95 10.56
N PRO A 49 -11.39 -12.16 9.51
CA PRO A 49 -9.96 -12.39 9.66
C PRO A 49 -9.32 -11.29 10.51
N PHE A 50 -8.45 -11.68 11.43
CA PHE A 50 -7.74 -10.72 12.28
C PHE A 50 -6.53 -10.15 11.57
N ARG A 51 -6.42 -8.85 11.60
CA ARG A 51 -5.23 -8.11 11.19
C ARG A 51 -4.82 -7.19 12.34
N ALA A 52 -3.61 -7.37 12.87
CA ALA A 52 -3.10 -6.53 13.95
C ALA A 52 -2.70 -5.14 13.43
N SER A 53 -2.72 -4.13 14.32
CA SER A 53 -2.22 -2.79 14.01
C SER A 53 -0.78 -2.83 13.51
N SER A 54 -0.48 -2.09 12.47
CA SER A 54 0.83 -2.05 11.83
C SER A 54 1.93 -1.55 12.76
N HIS A 55 1.63 -0.58 13.64
CA HIS A 55 2.59 -0.11 14.63
C HIS A 55 2.92 -1.19 15.68
N PHE A 56 1.94 -2.01 16.07
CA PHE A 56 2.18 -3.18 16.92
C PHE A 56 3.03 -4.22 16.18
N LEU A 57 2.66 -4.57 14.94
CA LEU A 57 3.37 -5.55 14.12
C LEU A 57 4.84 -5.19 13.90
N TYR A 58 5.16 -3.91 13.71
CA TYR A 58 6.53 -3.46 13.51
C TYR A 58 7.47 -3.85 14.66
N PHE A 59 6.97 -3.89 15.91
CA PHE A 59 7.78 -4.22 17.10
C PHE A 59 7.54 -5.63 17.65
N ALA A 60 6.39 -6.25 17.37
CA ALA A 60 6.03 -7.59 17.80
C ALA A 60 6.30 -8.67 16.74
N GLY A 61 6.28 -8.31 15.46
CA GLY A 61 6.62 -9.19 14.34
C GLY A 61 5.59 -10.28 14.00
N ILE A 62 4.56 -10.47 14.81
CA ILE A 62 3.49 -11.46 14.62
C ILE A 62 2.13 -10.90 15.04
N PRO A 63 1.03 -11.28 14.36
CA PRO A 63 -0.31 -10.82 14.70
C PRO A 63 -0.84 -11.57 15.95
N LEU A 64 -1.03 -10.83 17.05
CA LEU A 64 -1.54 -11.34 18.33
C LEU A 64 -2.86 -10.63 18.66
N PRO A 65 -4.02 -11.27 18.57
CA PRO A 65 -5.28 -10.62 18.92
C PRO A 65 -5.34 -10.33 20.41
N ASN A 66 -5.98 -9.21 20.78
CA ASN A 66 -6.20 -8.80 22.16
C ASN A 66 -4.90 -8.74 22.99
N ALA A 67 -3.85 -8.12 22.39
CA ALA A 67 -2.55 -7.94 23.03
C ALA A 67 -2.12 -6.47 23.01
N ALA A 68 -1.22 -6.13 23.90
CA ALA A 68 -0.51 -4.86 23.88
C ALA A 68 0.98 -5.07 24.18
N ILE A 69 1.81 -4.18 23.66
CA ILE A 69 3.23 -4.11 24.02
C ILE A 69 3.53 -2.77 24.66
N ARG A 70 4.37 -2.78 25.68
CA ARG A 70 4.96 -1.58 26.26
C ARG A 70 6.46 -1.59 25.97
N LEU A 71 6.92 -0.51 25.36
CA LEU A 71 8.31 -0.28 24.99
C LEU A 71 8.91 0.80 25.88
N SER A 72 10.05 0.53 26.50
CA SER A 72 10.74 1.50 27.34
C SER A 72 12.22 1.17 27.40
N ALA A 73 13.08 2.15 27.17
CA ALA A 73 14.55 1.97 27.21
C ALA A 73 15.07 0.78 26.37
N GLY A 74 14.40 0.47 25.24
CA GLY A 74 14.72 -0.66 24.36
C GLY A 74 14.24 -2.03 24.85
N GLU A 75 13.58 -2.13 26.01
CA GLU A 75 12.91 -3.35 26.49
C GLU A 75 11.48 -3.43 25.97
N LEU A 76 10.97 -4.66 25.81
CA LEU A 76 9.58 -4.96 25.49
C LEU A 76 8.92 -5.75 26.61
N GLU A 77 7.82 -5.24 27.12
CA GLU A 77 6.88 -5.94 27.96
C GLU A 77 5.66 -6.31 27.12
N LEU A 78 5.36 -7.61 27.03
CA LEU A 78 4.17 -8.13 26.35
C LEU A 78 3.02 -8.31 27.34
N PHE A 79 1.83 -7.81 27.01
CA PHE A 79 0.59 -7.98 27.76
C PHE A 79 -0.37 -8.82 26.94
N ILE A 80 -0.61 -10.04 27.36
CA ILE A 80 -1.48 -11.00 26.71
C ILE A 80 -1.95 -12.07 27.71
N ASP A 81 -3.21 -12.48 27.60
CA ASP A 81 -3.73 -13.56 28.41
C ASP A 81 -3.50 -14.92 27.74
N ASN A 82 -3.29 -15.96 28.55
CA ASN A 82 -3.29 -17.32 28.03
C ASN A 82 -4.70 -17.70 27.55
N PRO A 83 -4.83 -18.48 26.47
CA PRO A 83 -6.11 -18.99 26.06
C PRO A 83 -6.70 -19.89 27.18
N PRO A 84 -8.03 -19.84 27.41
CA PRO A 84 -8.65 -20.69 28.40
C PRO A 84 -8.49 -22.17 27.99
N PRO A 85 -8.42 -23.12 28.95
CA PRO A 85 -8.15 -24.54 28.66
C PRO A 85 -9.10 -25.18 27.64
N GLU A 86 -10.35 -24.76 27.61
CA GLU A 86 -11.37 -25.21 26.66
C GLU A 86 -11.11 -24.70 25.21
N ALA A 87 -10.29 -23.69 25.02
CA ALA A 87 -9.95 -23.21 23.70
C ALA A 87 -9.25 -24.29 22.86
N THR A 88 -8.49 -25.17 23.49
CA THR A 88 -7.81 -26.29 22.81
C THR A 88 -8.80 -27.23 22.10
N LEU A 89 -10.03 -27.37 22.63
CA LEU A 89 -11.09 -28.17 21.98
C LEU A 89 -11.47 -27.62 20.60
N TRP A 90 -11.44 -26.28 20.45
CA TRP A 90 -11.94 -25.60 19.25
C TRP A 90 -10.82 -25.18 18.28
N HIS A 91 -9.64 -24.92 18.79
CA HIS A 91 -8.53 -24.30 18.03
C HIS A 91 -7.26 -25.16 18.00
N GLY A 92 -7.28 -26.33 18.65
CA GLY A 92 -6.07 -27.13 18.85
C GLY A 92 -5.13 -26.50 19.88
N VAL A 93 -3.94 -27.09 20.01
CA VAL A 93 -2.90 -26.55 20.91
C VAL A 93 -2.34 -25.26 20.31
N THR A 94 -2.40 -24.17 21.07
CA THR A 94 -1.82 -22.87 20.73
C THR A 94 -0.68 -22.57 21.68
N PRO A 95 0.34 -21.78 21.26
CA PRO A 95 1.41 -21.36 22.14
C PRO A 95 0.88 -20.59 23.34
N ASP A 96 1.48 -20.79 24.50
CA ASP A 96 1.20 -19.99 25.67
C ASP A 96 1.89 -18.61 25.60
N SER A 97 1.56 -17.73 26.54
CA SER A 97 2.09 -16.36 26.59
C SER A 97 3.61 -16.31 26.76
N ALA A 98 4.21 -17.30 27.45
CA ALA A 98 5.65 -17.38 27.64
C ALA A 98 6.37 -17.80 26.34
N GLU A 99 5.82 -18.78 25.61
CA GLU A 99 6.32 -19.22 24.29
C GLU A 99 6.21 -18.09 23.25
N ILE A 100 5.10 -17.35 23.26
CA ILE A 100 4.91 -16.16 22.42
C ILE A 100 5.97 -15.09 22.77
N GLY A 101 6.13 -14.79 24.06
CA GLY A 101 7.12 -13.84 24.54
C GLY A 101 8.55 -14.19 24.11
N ALA A 102 8.92 -15.46 24.21
CA ALA A 102 10.20 -15.98 23.75
C ALA A 102 10.39 -15.81 22.24
N THR A 103 9.34 -16.07 21.44
CA THR A 103 9.37 -15.95 19.99
C THR A 103 9.67 -14.51 19.53
N ILE A 104 9.02 -13.51 20.14
CA ILE A 104 9.22 -12.09 19.79
C ILE A 104 10.38 -11.43 20.57
N GLY A 105 11.06 -12.17 21.45
CA GLY A 105 12.12 -11.67 22.30
C GLY A 105 11.62 -10.61 23.30
N ALA A 106 10.47 -10.86 23.94
CA ALA A 106 9.98 -10.02 25.02
C ALA A 106 10.86 -10.17 26.26
N ASP A 107 11.17 -9.05 26.92
CA ASP A 107 11.96 -9.05 28.16
C ASP A 107 11.08 -9.51 29.34
N ARG A 108 9.78 -9.26 29.28
CA ARG A 108 8.77 -9.71 30.29
C ARG A 108 7.41 -9.95 29.63
N VAL A 109 6.65 -10.85 30.21
CA VAL A 109 5.28 -11.17 29.80
C VAL A 109 4.34 -11.03 31.01
N TYR A 110 3.20 -10.38 30.81
CA TYR A 110 2.19 -10.12 31.85
C TYR A 110 0.79 -10.47 31.35
N PRO A 111 -0.14 -10.82 32.24
CA PRO A 111 -1.55 -10.81 31.92
C PRO A 111 -2.01 -9.42 31.48
N LEU A 112 -3.00 -9.35 30.58
CA LEU A 112 -3.48 -8.09 30.01
C LEU A 112 -3.98 -7.10 31.09
N ALA A 113 -4.56 -7.60 32.19
CA ALA A 113 -5.04 -6.79 33.30
C ALA A 113 -3.91 -5.93 33.96
N GLU A 114 -2.66 -6.38 33.90
CA GLU A 114 -1.53 -5.63 34.45
C GLU A 114 -1.16 -4.36 33.65
N LEU A 115 -1.69 -4.23 32.42
CA LEU A 115 -1.44 -3.06 31.58
C LEU A 115 -1.89 -1.76 32.25
N ALA A 116 -3.01 -1.79 32.99
CA ALA A 116 -3.54 -0.62 33.70
C ALA A 116 -2.53 -0.03 34.70
N ASN A 117 -1.73 -0.88 35.34
CA ASN A 117 -0.72 -0.47 36.31
C ASN A 117 0.52 0.17 35.67
N LYS A 118 0.65 0.07 34.33
CA LYS A 118 1.85 0.48 33.59
C LYS A 118 1.57 1.52 32.48
N ALA A 119 0.32 1.96 32.35
CA ALA A 119 -0.12 2.84 31.27
C ALA A 119 0.20 4.33 31.51
N ALA A 120 0.53 4.72 32.75
CA ALA A 120 0.73 6.12 33.08
C ALA A 120 1.82 6.79 32.23
N ASN A 121 1.52 7.98 31.70
CA ASN A 121 2.41 8.83 30.89
C ASN A 121 2.96 8.17 29.60
N ALA A 122 2.35 7.10 29.13
CA ALA A 122 2.77 6.46 27.89
C ALA A 122 2.29 7.26 26.67
N ALA A 123 3.18 7.34 25.66
CA ALA A 123 2.81 7.75 24.32
C ALA A 123 2.15 6.57 23.57
N THR A 124 1.29 6.90 22.60
CA THR A 124 0.60 5.88 21.79
C THR A 124 0.18 6.43 20.42
N ILE A 125 -0.26 5.52 19.55
CA ILE A 125 -0.95 5.85 18.29
C ILE A 125 -2.40 5.37 18.42
N ALA A 126 -3.34 6.17 17.90
CA ALA A 126 -4.76 5.82 17.86
C ALA A 126 -4.97 4.54 17.05
N ILE A 127 -5.62 3.54 17.63
CA ILE A 127 -5.95 2.31 16.92
C ILE A 127 -7.32 2.44 16.24
N GLN A 128 -7.50 1.80 15.07
CA GLN A 128 -8.72 1.88 14.29
C GLN A 128 -9.86 0.99 14.84
N ASP A 129 -9.55 -0.09 15.57
CA ASP A 129 -10.56 -0.91 16.23
C ASP A 129 -11.23 -0.14 17.38
N LEU A 130 -12.50 0.20 17.20
CA LEU A 130 -13.26 1.05 18.12
C LEU A 130 -13.27 0.53 19.57
N ALA A 131 -13.41 -0.79 19.76
CA ALA A 131 -13.45 -1.37 21.11
C ALA A 131 -12.10 -1.22 21.82
N THR A 132 -11.01 -1.51 21.11
CA THR A 132 -9.65 -1.32 21.61
C THR A 132 -9.33 0.16 21.79
N TYR A 133 -9.80 1.04 20.89
CA TYR A 133 -9.65 2.50 21.02
C TYR A 133 -10.30 3.04 22.31
N GLN A 134 -11.51 2.60 22.65
CA GLN A 134 -12.16 2.99 23.91
C GLN A 134 -11.37 2.53 25.12
N GLN A 135 -10.85 1.30 25.09
CA GLN A 135 -9.99 0.76 26.13
C GLN A 135 -8.67 1.54 26.25
N GLN A 136 -8.07 1.90 25.12
CA GLN A 136 -6.86 2.73 25.04
C GLN A 136 -7.08 4.09 25.73
N CYS A 137 -8.15 4.81 25.39
CA CYS A 137 -8.47 6.10 26.02
C CYS A 137 -8.73 5.96 27.53
N GLN A 138 -9.43 4.89 27.94
CA GLN A 138 -9.72 4.63 29.35
C GLN A 138 -8.46 4.34 30.17
N LEU A 139 -7.56 3.49 29.67
CA LEU A 139 -6.33 3.11 30.36
C LEU A 139 -5.32 4.25 30.45
N LEU A 140 -5.29 5.13 29.45
CA LEU A 140 -4.42 6.31 29.44
C LEU A 140 -5.03 7.51 30.17
N ASP A 141 -6.30 7.42 30.61
CA ASP A 141 -7.07 8.51 31.22
C ASP A 141 -7.05 9.81 30.39
N ARG A 142 -7.11 9.65 29.07
CA ARG A 142 -7.13 10.77 28.10
C ARG A 142 -7.64 10.33 26.73
N PRO A 143 -8.17 11.27 25.91
CA PRO A 143 -8.45 10.98 24.52
C PRO A 143 -7.13 10.76 23.74
N VAL A 144 -7.17 9.84 22.78
CA VAL A 144 -6.08 9.63 21.82
C VAL A 144 -6.58 10.12 20.45
N ALA A 145 -5.96 11.16 19.93
CA ALA A 145 -6.34 11.76 18.66
C ALA A 145 -5.50 11.21 17.51
N LEU A 146 -5.99 11.38 16.27
CA LEU A 146 -5.21 11.10 15.06
C LEU A 146 -3.95 11.99 15.04
N ALA A 147 -2.89 11.56 14.35
CA ALA A 147 -1.57 12.17 14.41
C ALA A 147 -1.57 13.70 14.17
N HIS A 148 -2.35 14.19 13.20
CA HIS A 148 -2.46 15.61 12.90
C HIS A 148 -3.18 16.47 13.99
N GLN A 149 -3.86 15.83 14.94
CA GLN A 149 -4.54 16.43 16.08
C GLN A 149 -3.98 15.89 17.41
N ALA A 150 -2.93 15.10 17.37
CA ALA A 150 -2.34 14.46 18.55
C ALA A 150 -1.77 15.49 19.52
N ASN A 151 -1.77 15.12 20.80
CA ASN A 151 -0.99 15.88 21.79
C ASN A 151 0.51 15.73 21.52
N GLN A 152 1.32 16.58 22.16
CA GLN A 152 2.76 16.64 21.92
C GLN A 152 3.46 15.27 22.05
N ILE A 153 3.11 14.47 23.08
CA ILE A 153 3.80 13.19 23.33
C ILE A 153 3.46 12.11 22.29
N ASP A 154 2.25 12.09 21.78
CA ASP A 154 1.82 11.14 20.73
C ASP A 154 2.33 11.59 19.35
N LEU A 155 2.43 12.90 19.11
CA LEU A 155 3.03 13.43 17.89
C LEU A 155 4.54 13.13 17.81
N GLU A 156 5.28 13.26 18.92
CA GLU A 156 6.69 12.88 18.98
C GLU A 156 6.88 11.38 18.67
N LEU A 157 5.98 10.53 19.17
CA LEU A 157 5.97 9.11 18.83
C LEU A 157 5.67 8.89 17.33
N ALA A 158 4.65 9.56 16.78
CA ALA A 158 4.31 9.44 15.36
C ALA A 158 5.51 9.81 14.48
N GLN A 159 6.18 10.92 14.77
CA GLN A 159 7.40 11.34 14.04
C GLN A 159 8.55 10.33 14.19
N ALA A 160 8.73 9.74 15.36
CA ALA A 160 9.73 8.69 15.57
C ALA A 160 9.41 7.42 14.78
N LEU A 161 8.13 7.02 14.72
CA LEU A 161 7.67 5.88 13.93
C LEU A 161 7.86 6.10 12.41
N VAL A 162 7.54 7.29 11.92
CA VAL A 162 7.80 7.67 10.53
C VAL A 162 9.29 7.51 10.21
N LYS A 163 10.16 8.07 11.06
CA LYS A 163 11.61 7.95 10.86
C LYS A 163 12.12 6.50 10.84
N LEU A 164 11.49 5.62 11.62
CA LEU A 164 11.90 4.20 11.69
C LEU A 164 11.31 3.36 10.56
N ARG A 165 10.00 3.54 10.29
CA ARG A 165 9.28 2.70 9.33
C ARG A 165 9.53 3.09 7.87
N SER A 166 9.89 4.35 7.61
CA SER A 166 10.29 4.76 6.26
C SER A 166 11.55 4.07 5.74
N HIS A 167 12.34 3.43 6.62
CA HIS A 167 13.58 2.75 6.25
C HIS A 167 13.46 1.26 6.58
N HIS A 168 13.28 0.46 5.57
CA HIS A 168 13.10 -0.99 5.72
C HIS A 168 14.42 -1.68 6.08
N ASP A 169 14.39 -2.47 7.15
CA ASP A 169 15.48 -3.38 7.52
C ASP A 169 15.38 -4.72 6.78
N ASP A 170 16.38 -5.58 6.94
CA ASP A 170 16.44 -6.88 6.26
C ASP A 170 15.23 -7.77 6.56
N LEU A 171 14.65 -7.70 7.78
CA LEU A 171 13.43 -8.45 8.11
C LEU A 171 12.23 -7.95 7.31
N ALA A 172 12.08 -6.64 7.19
CA ALA A 172 11.02 -6.02 6.40
C ALA A 172 11.18 -6.37 4.91
N LEU A 173 12.41 -6.23 4.37
CA LEU A 173 12.69 -6.50 2.96
C LEU A 173 12.49 -7.98 2.58
N GLU A 174 12.76 -8.93 3.48
CA GLU A 174 12.45 -10.35 3.24
C GLU A 174 10.95 -10.57 3.03
N GLU A 175 10.12 -9.99 3.90
CA GLU A 175 8.65 -10.08 3.84
C GLU A 175 8.09 -9.37 2.61
N LEU A 176 8.54 -8.14 2.34
CA LEU A 176 8.11 -7.34 1.18
C LEU A 176 8.43 -8.03 -0.15
N ARG A 177 9.65 -8.57 -0.29
CA ARG A 177 10.01 -9.38 -1.46
C ARG A 177 9.18 -10.65 -1.57
N GLN A 178 8.74 -11.24 -0.44
CA GLN A 178 7.86 -12.39 -0.46
C GLN A 178 6.45 -12.01 -0.93
N ALA A 179 5.89 -10.90 -0.46
CA ALA A 179 4.61 -10.36 -0.92
C ALA A 179 4.65 -10.06 -2.43
N ALA A 180 5.69 -9.35 -2.89
CA ALA A 180 5.90 -9.04 -4.30
C ALA A 180 5.97 -10.31 -5.19
N ARG A 181 6.73 -11.33 -4.77
CA ARG A 181 6.81 -12.60 -5.54
C ARG A 181 5.45 -13.29 -5.69
N VAL A 182 4.62 -13.30 -4.65
CA VAL A 182 3.29 -13.93 -4.70
C VAL A 182 2.34 -13.09 -5.58
N SER A 183 2.42 -11.75 -5.48
CA SER A 183 1.66 -10.83 -6.32
C SER A 183 1.99 -11.00 -7.80
N ILE A 184 3.27 -11.15 -8.16
CA ILE A 184 3.71 -11.46 -9.53
C ILE A 184 3.06 -12.74 -10.06
N VAL A 185 3.03 -13.81 -9.25
CA VAL A 185 2.40 -15.08 -9.66
C VAL A 185 0.89 -14.91 -9.81
N ALA A 186 0.25 -14.11 -8.95
CA ALA A 186 -1.17 -13.81 -9.04
C ALA A 186 -1.51 -13.05 -10.33
N HIS A 187 -0.74 -12.02 -10.69
CA HIS A 187 -0.92 -11.28 -11.96
C HIS A 187 -0.76 -12.18 -13.18
N LYS A 188 0.29 -13.01 -13.21
CA LYS A 188 0.49 -13.99 -14.29
C LYS A 188 -0.66 -14.99 -14.37
N ALA A 189 -1.27 -15.38 -13.25
CA ALA A 189 -2.44 -16.24 -13.24
C ALA A 189 -3.68 -15.53 -13.80
N GLY A 190 -3.91 -14.26 -13.47
CA GLY A 190 -4.98 -13.42 -14.02
C GLY A 190 -4.86 -13.25 -15.53
N MET A 191 -3.66 -12.91 -16.03
CA MET A 191 -3.38 -12.78 -17.47
C MET A 191 -3.71 -14.09 -18.22
N ARG A 192 -3.23 -15.24 -17.71
CA ARG A 192 -3.52 -16.55 -18.29
C ARG A 192 -5.00 -16.94 -18.23
N ALA A 193 -5.72 -16.57 -17.19
CA ALA A 193 -7.14 -16.88 -17.05
C ALA A 193 -8.01 -16.11 -18.06
N THR A 194 -7.54 -14.95 -18.53
CA THR A 194 -8.31 -14.00 -19.35
C THR A 194 -8.94 -14.63 -20.58
N LYS A 195 -8.22 -15.51 -21.27
CA LYS A 195 -8.70 -16.19 -22.48
C LYS A 195 -10.01 -16.97 -22.29
N ASN A 196 -10.22 -17.55 -21.12
CA ASN A 196 -11.34 -18.43 -20.81
C ASN A 196 -12.36 -17.79 -19.85
N ALA A 197 -12.07 -16.62 -19.33
CA ALA A 197 -12.92 -15.92 -18.38
C ALA A 197 -13.96 -15.05 -19.14
N ALA A 198 -15.18 -15.05 -18.61
CA ALA A 198 -16.26 -14.22 -19.14
C ALA A 198 -16.47 -12.94 -18.32
N THR A 199 -16.04 -12.91 -17.06
CA THR A 199 -16.30 -11.81 -16.12
C THR A 199 -15.03 -11.39 -15.37
N GLU A 200 -15.03 -10.16 -14.89
CA GLU A 200 -14.01 -9.63 -13.98
C GLU A 200 -13.83 -10.49 -12.72
N ALA A 201 -14.95 -11.01 -12.18
CA ALA A 201 -14.95 -11.87 -11.00
C ALA A 201 -14.15 -13.17 -11.20
N GLU A 202 -14.13 -13.73 -12.40
CA GLU A 202 -13.36 -14.95 -12.70
C GLU A 202 -11.85 -14.66 -12.69
N ILE A 203 -11.43 -13.51 -13.23
CA ILE A 203 -10.03 -13.07 -13.17
C ILE A 203 -9.61 -12.78 -11.74
N ARG A 204 -10.42 -12.00 -11.00
CA ARG A 204 -10.20 -11.76 -9.58
C ARG A 204 -10.02 -13.06 -8.81
N GLY A 205 -10.92 -14.04 -9.04
CA GLY A 205 -10.86 -15.35 -8.39
C GLY A 205 -9.58 -16.11 -8.71
N ALA A 206 -9.07 -16.03 -9.93
CA ALA A 206 -7.82 -16.64 -10.34
C ALA A 206 -6.61 -15.99 -9.61
N MET A 207 -6.60 -14.67 -9.48
CA MET A 207 -5.53 -13.91 -8.84
C MET A 207 -5.54 -14.11 -7.31
N GLU A 208 -6.67 -13.86 -6.65
CA GLU A 208 -6.81 -14.01 -5.20
C GLU A 208 -6.64 -15.47 -4.75
N GLY A 209 -7.03 -16.44 -5.59
CA GLY A 209 -6.79 -17.86 -5.35
C GLY A 209 -5.31 -18.20 -5.21
N VAL A 210 -4.42 -17.56 -5.97
CA VAL A 210 -2.97 -17.71 -5.83
C VAL A 210 -2.50 -17.17 -4.48
N ILE A 211 -2.94 -15.97 -4.11
CA ILE A 211 -2.57 -15.32 -2.83
C ILE A 211 -2.97 -16.22 -1.65
N LEU A 212 -4.22 -16.70 -1.64
CA LEU A 212 -4.73 -17.60 -0.60
C LEU A 212 -3.98 -18.94 -0.56
N ALA A 213 -3.61 -19.49 -1.71
CA ALA A 213 -2.83 -20.75 -1.78
C ALA A 213 -1.43 -20.63 -1.16
N HIS A 214 -0.89 -19.40 -1.06
CA HIS A 214 0.37 -19.11 -0.38
C HIS A 214 0.20 -18.73 1.10
N ASN A 215 -0.99 -18.93 1.67
CA ASN A 215 -1.32 -18.55 3.05
C ASN A 215 -1.12 -17.06 3.33
N MET A 216 -1.46 -16.23 2.34
CA MET A 216 -1.47 -14.78 2.38
C MET A 216 -2.88 -14.25 2.19
N THR A 217 -3.08 -12.96 2.40
CA THR A 217 -4.32 -12.23 2.11
C THR A 217 -4.07 -11.15 1.09
N CYS A 218 -5.12 -10.57 0.52
CA CYS A 218 -4.96 -9.36 -0.27
C CYS A 218 -4.64 -8.19 0.66
N ALA A 219 -3.70 -7.35 0.26
CA ALA A 219 -3.28 -6.16 1.02
C ALA A 219 -4.38 -5.09 1.05
N TYR A 220 -5.24 -5.10 0.04
CA TYR A 220 -6.39 -4.21 -0.15
C TYR A 220 -7.47 -4.93 -0.97
N ASN A 221 -8.63 -4.29 -1.14
CA ASN A 221 -9.68 -4.81 -2.02
C ASN A 221 -9.18 -4.77 -3.45
N SER A 222 -9.02 -5.95 -4.08
CA SER A 222 -8.51 -6.07 -5.45
C SER A 222 -9.35 -5.26 -6.43
N ILE A 223 -8.70 -4.48 -7.28
CA ILE A 223 -9.35 -3.80 -8.41
C ILE A 223 -9.09 -4.66 -9.65
N VAL A 224 -10.15 -5.21 -10.24
CA VAL A 224 -10.08 -5.99 -11.48
C VAL A 224 -11.24 -5.57 -12.35
N THR A 225 -10.98 -4.74 -13.38
CA THR A 225 -12.07 -4.08 -14.09
C THR A 225 -11.75 -3.75 -15.54
N VAL A 226 -12.76 -3.87 -16.41
CA VAL A 226 -12.77 -3.30 -17.76
C VAL A 226 -13.20 -1.83 -17.77
N GLN A 227 -13.57 -1.28 -16.62
CA GLN A 227 -13.89 0.13 -16.42
C GLN A 227 -12.72 0.84 -15.75
N GLY A 228 -11.53 0.81 -16.38
CA GLY A 228 -10.30 1.35 -15.82
C GLY A 228 -10.35 2.84 -15.48
N GLU A 229 -11.32 3.59 -15.99
CA GLU A 229 -11.58 4.98 -15.62
C GLU A 229 -12.21 5.13 -14.22
N VAL A 230 -12.66 4.03 -13.60
CA VAL A 230 -13.11 4.00 -12.21
C VAL A 230 -11.95 3.52 -11.35
N LEU A 231 -11.20 4.46 -10.78
CA LEU A 231 -9.91 4.21 -10.16
C LEU A 231 -9.94 3.19 -9.00
N HIS A 232 -11.04 3.14 -8.24
CA HIS A 232 -11.25 2.19 -7.13
C HIS A 232 -12.55 1.40 -7.36
N ASN A 233 -12.60 0.60 -8.44
CA ASN A 233 -13.78 -0.20 -8.75
C ASN A 233 -13.76 -1.51 -7.94
N GLU A 234 -14.68 -1.66 -7.01
CA GLU A 234 -14.89 -2.87 -6.20
C GLU A 234 -16.10 -3.70 -6.66
N SER A 235 -16.61 -3.45 -7.87
CA SER A 235 -17.70 -4.20 -8.50
C SER A 235 -17.14 -5.07 -9.63
N TYR A 236 -17.43 -6.36 -9.63
CA TYR A 236 -16.82 -7.35 -10.53
C TYR A 236 -17.86 -8.03 -11.44
N HIS A 237 -18.92 -7.30 -11.78
CA HIS A 237 -20.06 -7.85 -12.51
C HIS A 237 -19.99 -7.69 -14.04
N ASN A 238 -19.01 -6.92 -14.52
CA ASN A 238 -18.92 -6.64 -15.94
C ASN A 238 -18.52 -7.90 -16.72
N GLN A 239 -19.18 -8.08 -17.88
CA GLN A 239 -18.76 -9.03 -18.89
C GLN A 239 -17.56 -8.47 -19.65
N MET A 240 -16.52 -9.24 -19.81
CA MET A 240 -15.35 -8.86 -20.58
C MET A 240 -15.61 -9.12 -22.08
N GLN A 241 -15.35 -8.15 -22.92
CA GLN A 241 -15.55 -8.24 -24.36
C GLN A 241 -14.22 -8.11 -25.13
N PRO A 242 -14.10 -8.75 -26.31
CA PRO A 242 -12.99 -8.44 -27.21
C PRO A 242 -12.95 -6.94 -27.53
N GLY A 243 -11.78 -6.33 -27.33
CA GLY A 243 -11.58 -4.88 -27.46
C GLY A 243 -11.51 -4.13 -26.13
N ASP A 244 -11.97 -4.74 -25.03
CA ASP A 244 -11.77 -4.15 -23.70
C ASP A 244 -10.30 -4.24 -23.26
N LEU A 245 -9.87 -3.25 -22.47
CA LEU A 245 -8.71 -3.36 -21.59
C LEU A 245 -9.17 -3.81 -20.20
N LEU A 246 -8.43 -4.73 -19.59
CA LEU A 246 -8.61 -5.12 -18.21
C LEU A 246 -7.47 -4.48 -17.38
N LEU A 247 -7.82 -3.61 -16.44
CA LEU A 247 -6.93 -3.09 -15.43
C LEU A 247 -7.07 -3.96 -14.18
N ALA A 248 -5.96 -4.54 -13.73
CA ALA A 248 -5.89 -5.30 -12.49
C ALA A 248 -4.84 -4.69 -11.56
N ASP A 249 -5.29 -4.33 -10.37
CA ASP A 249 -4.51 -3.78 -9.27
C ASP A 249 -4.73 -4.69 -8.07
N VAL A 250 -3.72 -5.53 -7.80
CA VAL A 250 -3.82 -6.65 -6.86
C VAL A 250 -2.48 -6.89 -6.18
N GLY A 251 -2.44 -6.70 -4.87
CA GLY A 251 -1.28 -6.95 -4.03
C GLY A 251 -1.55 -7.99 -2.94
N ALA A 252 -0.53 -8.78 -2.60
CA ALA A 252 -0.55 -9.72 -1.50
C ALA A 252 -0.06 -9.07 -0.20
N GLU A 253 -0.65 -9.49 0.93
CA GLU A 253 -0.14 -9.20 2.27
C GLU A 253 0.33 -10.50 2.92
N THR A 254 1.56 -10.50 3.45
CA THR A 254 2.08 -11.67 4.18
C THR A 254 1.33 -11.89 5.48
N ALA A 255 1.46 -13.08 6.08
CA ALA A 255 0.85 -13.40 7.37
C ALA A 255 1.31 -12.46 8.51
N ASN A 256 2.40 -11.74 8.33
CA ASN A 256 2.95 -10.77 9.27
C ASN A 256 2.58 -9.30 8.91
N GLY A 257 1.74 -9.11 7.89
CA GLY A 257 1.15 -7.82 7.54
C GLY A 257 1.95 -6.96 6.55
N TRP A 258 2.98 -7.49 5.88
CA TRP A 258 3.75 -6.75 4.88
C TRP A 258 3.11 -6.85 3.50
N ALA A 259 2.92 -5.71 2.85
CA ALA A 259 2.15 -5.55 1.63
C ALA A 259 3.02 -5.44 0.38
N ALA A 260 2.46 -5.82 -0.76
CA ALA A 260 2.90 -5.44 -2.10
C ALA A 260 1.76 -4.74 -2.83
N ASP A 261 2.10 -3.93 -3.83
CA ASP A 261 1.15 -3.17 -4.64
C ASP A 261 1.54 -3.22 -6.11
N ILE A 262 0.69 -3.79 -6.94
CA ILE A 262 1.00 -3.97 -8.36
C ILE A 262 -0.24 -3.71 -9.21
N THR A 263 -0.10 -2.83 -10.19
CA THR A 263 -1.08 -2.70 -11.26
C THR A 263 -0.49 -3.11 -12.61
N ARG A 264 -1.26 -3.87 -13.38
CA ARG A 264 -1.05 -4.11 -14.81
C ARG A 264 -2.35 -3.94 -15.58
N THR A 265 -2.22 -3.47 -16.81
CA THR A 265 -3.35 -3.37 -17.76
C THR A 265 -3.05 -4.19 -18.99
N TRP A 266 -4.04 -4.98 -19.48
CA TRP A 266 -3.90 -5.80 -20.68
C TRP A 266 -5.17 -5.88 -21.49
N ALA A 267 -5.03 -6.20 -22.79
CA ALA A 267 -6.16 -6.38 -23.68
C ALA A 267 -6.84 -7.74 -23.43
N VAL A 268 -8.16 -7.75 -23.24
CA VAL A 268 -8.96 -8.96 -23.02
C VAL A 268 -8.84 -9.93 -24.22
N SER A 269 -8.72 -9.41 -25.43
CA SER A 269 -8.50 -10.20 -26.65
C SER A 269 -7.09 -10.80 -26.78
N GLY A 270 -6.16 -10.44 -25.89
CA GLY A 270 -4.74 -10.76 -25.98
C GLY A 270 -3.97 -9.90 -26.99
N LYS A 271 -4.61 -8.90 -27.60
CA LYS A 271 -3.98 -7.95 -28.53
C LYS A 271 -4.52 -6.54 -28.29
N PHE A 272 -3.62 -5.61 -28.03
CA PHE A 272 -3.95 -4.19 -27.95
C PHE A 272 -4.34 -3.64 -29.32
N SER A 273 -5.35 -2.76 -29.38
CA SER A 273 -5.61 -1.91 -30.54
C SER A 273 -4.47 -0.91 -30.75
N SER A 274 -4.47 -0.17 -31.87
CA SER A 274 -3.47 0.89 -32.09
C SER A 274 -3.59 2.01 -31.06
N THR A 275 -4.80 2.48 -30.76
CA THR A 275 -5.07 3.52 -29.78
C THR A 275 -4.71 3.10 -28.35
N GLN A 276 -5.00 1.84 -27.98
CA GLN A 276 -4.62 1.29 -26.69
C GLN A 276 -3.10 1.19 -26.56
N ARG A 277 -2.40 0.77 -27.62
CA ARG A 277 -0.94 0.70 -27.64
C ARG A 277 -0.30 2.08 -27.50
N ASP A 278 -0.78 3.07 -28.26
CA ASP A 278 -0.25 4.42 -28.23
C ASP A 278 -0.31 5.02 -26.80
N ILE A 279 -1.43 4.90 -26.13
CA ILE A 279 -1.58 5.39 -24.73
C ILE A 279 -0.77 4.53 -23.73
N TYR A 280 -0.77 3.19 -23.92
CA TYR A 280 0.00 2.30 -23.04
C TYR A 280 1.49 2.64 -23.06
N GLU A 281 2.07 2.90 -24.23
CA GLU A 281 3.48 3.25 -24.40
C GLU A 281 3.82 4.59 -23.74
N ILE A 282 2.89 5.56 -23.71
CA ILE A 282 3.07 6.81 -22.96
C ILE A 282 3.13 6.54 -21.45
N VAL A 283 2.20 5.74 -20.93
CA VAL A 283 2.16 5.39 -19.50
C VAL A 283 3.40 4.57 -19.13
N LEU A 284 3.81 3.62 -19.96
CA LEU A 284 5.02 2.82 -19.74
C LEU A 284 6.28 3.70 -19.73
N LYS A 285 6.38 4.65 -20.66
CA LYS A 285 7.50 5.60 -20.67
C LYS A 285 7.53 6.44 -19.39
N ALA A 286 6.39 6.93 -18.93
CA ALA A 286 6.31 7.69 -17.67
C ALA A 286 6.74 6.82 -16.49
N HIS A 287 6.30 5.56 -16.42
CA HIS A 287 6.68 4.59 -15.40
C HIS A 287 8.20 4.35 -15.39
N ASP A 288 8.77 3.98 -16.52
CA ASP A 288 10.19 3.62 -16.64
C ASP A 288 11.11 4.82 -16.35
N ASP A 289 10.79 6.01 -16.90
CA ASP A 289 11.57 7.22 -16.68
C ASP A 289 11.50 7.71 -15.22
N CYS A 290 10.34 7.55 -14.55
CA CYS A 290 10.20 7.85 -13.12
C CYS A 290 11.05 6.91 -12.28
N ILE A 291 11.03 5.61 -12.52
CA ILE A 291 11.87 4.63 -11.81
C ILE A 291 13.36 4.94 -12.01
N ALA A 292 13.76 5.23 -13.25
CA ALA A 292 15.16 5.57 -13.57
C ALA A 292 15.65 6.86 -12.88
N LYS A 293 14.73 7.74 -12.47
CA LYS A 293 15.05 9.00 -11.78
C LYS A 293 15.14 8.87 -10.27
N LEU A 294 14.61 7.77 -9.67
CA LEU A 294 14.63 7.59 -8.23
C LEU A 294 16.05 7.40 -7.71
N GLN A 295 16.43 8.20 -6.73
CA GLN A 295 17.67 8.06 -5.96
C GLN A 295 17.56 8.86 -4.67
N PRO A 296 18.40 8.62 -3.67
CA PRO A 296 18.43 9.42 -2.45
C PRO A 296 18.60 10.91 -2.74
N GLY A 297 17.80 11.75 -2.06
CA GLY A 297 17.80 13.21 -2.19
C GLY A 297 16.90 13.77 -3.29
N VAL A 298 16.31 12.93 -4.15
CA VAL A 298 15.31 13.39 -5.13
C VAL A 298 14.00 13.67 -4.42
N GLU A 299 13.37 14.78 -4.72
CA GLU A 299 12.03 15.13 -4.24
C GLU A 299 10.98 14.26 -4.93
N TYR A 300 10.13 13.59 -4.15
CA TYR A 300 9.12 12.72 -4.75
C TYR A 300 8.07 13.49 -5.56
N GLN A 301 7.80 14.74 -5.21
CA GLN A 301 6.98 15.64 -6.03
C GLN A 301 7.58 15.86 -7.42
N ASP A 302 8.92 15.91 -7.57
CA ASP A 302 9.55 16.07 -8.86
C ASP A 302 9.38 14.83 -9.74
N ILE A 303 9.30 13.62 -9.12
CA ILE A 303 8.95 12.38 -9.82
C ILE A 303 7.50 12.44 -10.34
N HIS A 304 6.56 12.93 -9.53
CA HIS A 304 5.19 13.13 -9.98
C HIS A 304 5.08 14.11 -11.15
N LEU A 305 5.78 15.24 -11.07
CA LEU A 305 5.80 16.24 -12.14
C LEU A 305 6.47 15.72 -13.42
N LEU A 306 7.48 14.85 -13.28
CA LEU A 306 8.10 14.16 -14.42
C LEU A 306 7.07 13.24 -15.12
N ALA A 307 6.34 12.42 -14.38
CA ALA A 307 5.27 11.60 -14.94
C ALA A 307 4.22 12.44 -15.66
N ALA A 308 3.79 13.55 -15.04
CA ALA A 308 2.83 14.49 -15.61
C ALA A 308 3.34 15.12 -16.92
N GLU A 309 4.62 15.49 -16.98
CA GLU A 309 5.26 16.09 -18.18
C GLU A 309 5.33 15.06 -19.31
N ILE A 310 5.76 13.83 -19.04
CA ILE A 310 5.84 12.74 -20.04
C ILE A 310 4.46 12.40 -20.61
N ILE A 311 3.44 12.29 -19.73
CA ILE A 311 2.06 12.05 -20.16
C ILE A 311 1.56 13.20 -21.01
N ALA A 312 1.78 14.46 -20.59
CA ALA A 312 1.38 15.64 -21.37
C ALA A 312 2.08 15.68 -22.74
N GLU A 313 3.38 15.40 -22.82
CA GLU A 313 4.15 15.33 -24.06
C GLU A 313 3.59 14.28 -25.02
N GLY A 314 3.37 13.05 -24.53
CA GLY A 314 2.79 11.97 -25.33
C GLY A 314 1.38 12.31 -25.83
N LEU A 315 0.54 12.94 -25.01
CA LEU A 315 -0.80 13.37 -25.42
C LEU A 315 -0.75 14.52 -26.45
N VAL A 316 0.29 15.36 -26.43
CA VAL A 316 0.54 16.37 -27.49
C VAL A 316 0.93 15.67 -28.79
N ASP A 317 1.82 14.69 -28.74
CA ASP A 317 2.25 13.93 -29.92
C ASP A 317 1.08 13.20 -30.61
N LEU A 318 0.11 12.71 -29.80
CA LEU A 318 -1.13 12.12 -30.31
C LEU A 318 -2.18 13.14 -30.75
N GLY A 319 -1.93 14.44 -30.54
CA GLY A 319 -2.88 15.51 -30.90
C GLY A 319 -4.08 15.65 -29.95
N ILE A 320 -4.09 14.94 -28.82
CA ILE A 320 -5.12 15.06 -27.77
C ILE A 320 -4.95 16.35 -27.00
N LEU A 321 -3.71 16.71 -26.64
CA LEU A 321 -3.35 18.01 -26.07
C LEU A 321 -2.64 18.90 -27.09
N GLN A 322 -2.67 20.21 -26.87
CA GLN A 322 -2.03 21.20 -27.72
C GLN A 322 -1.24 22.19 -26.85
N GLY A 323 0.02 22.41 -27.18
CA GLY A 323 0.90 23.35 -26.46
C GLY A 323 2.22 22.71 -26.03
N ASN A 324 2.95 23.42 -25.18
CA ASN A 324 4.18 22.92 -24.57
C ASN A 324 3.83 22.10 -23.32
N SER A 325 4.47 20.92 -23.13
CA SER A 325 4.20 20.01 -22.03
C SER A 325 4.36 20.66 -20.66
N GLN A 326 5.39 21.49 -20.45
CA GLN A 326 5.64 22.16 -19.18
C GLN A 326 4.56 23.19 -18.85
N ASP A 327 4.08 23.94 -19.85
CA ASP A 327 2.98 24.89 -19.68
C ASP A 327 1.66 24.14 -19.35
N LEU A 328 1.42 23.00 -20.00
CA LEU A 328 0.27 22.14 -19.75
C LEU A 328 0.29 21.56 -18.31
N VAL A 329 1.46 21.18 -17.81
CA VAL A 329 1.63 20.75 -16.41
C VAL A 329 1.46 21.92 -15.44
N ALA A 330 2.00 23.10 -15.77
CA ALA A 330 1.88 24.29 -14.94
C ALA A 330 0.41 24.73 -14.75
N MET A 331 -0.45 24.51 -15.75
CA MET A 331 -1.89 24.81 -15.69
C MET A 331 -2.76 23.63 -15.27
N ASP A 332 -2.18 22.49 -14.89
CA ASP A 332 -2.82 21.24 -14.49
C ASP A 332 -3.65 20.55 -15.62
N ALA A 333 -3.35 20.77 -16.88
CA ALA A 333 -4.10 20.14 -17.98
C ALA A 333 -3.89 18.62 -18.05
N HIS A 334 -2.71 18.12 -17.67
CA HIS A 334 -2.43 16.70 -17.55
C HIS A 334 -3.36 15.97 -16.58
N ALA A 335 -3.81 16.67 -15.52
CA ALA A 335 -4.64 16.09 -14.47
C ALA A 335 -6.08 15.73 -14.95
N LEU A 336 -6.49 16.20 -16.12
CA LEU A 336 -7.70 15.70 -16.78
C LEU A 336 -7.63 14.19 -17.05
N PHE A 337 -6.41 13.68 -17.26
CA PHE A 337 -6.13 12.29 -17.65
C PHE A 337 -5.30 11.53 -16.60
N PHE A 338 -4.57 12.22 -15.74
CA PHE A 338 -3.77 11.65 -14.65
C PHE A 338 -4.05 12.44 -13.35
N PRO A 339 -5.19 12.17 -12.67
CA PRO A 339 -5.67 13.00 -11.57
C PRO A 339 -5.10 12.64 -10.19
N HIS A 340 -4.33 11.55 -10.03
CA HIS A 340 -3.80 11.08 -8.74
C HIS A 340 -2.27 11.24 -8.64
N GLY A 341 -1.70 10.99 -7.46
CA GLY A 341 -0.26 11.01 -7.25
C GLY A 341 0.45 9.86 -7.97
N VAL A 342 1.73 10.02 -8.29
CA VAL A 342 2.54 9.00 -8.97
C VAL A 342 2.85 7.79 -8.08
N GLY A 343 2.45 7.82 -6.80
CA GLY A 343 2.65 6.73 -5.85
C GLY A 343 2.69 7.19 -4.40
N HIS A 344 3.11 6.29 -3.52
CA HIS A 344 3.10 6.43 -2.06
C HIS A 344 4.17 5.56 -1.40
N LEU A 345 4.33 5.68 -0.08
CA LEU A 345 5.11 4.73 0.72
C LEU A 345 4.39 3.38 0.78
N LEU A 346 5.16 2.30 0.76
CA LEU A 346 4.69 0.92 0.88
C LEU A 346 5.44 0.20 2.02
N GLY A 347 4.74 -0.63 2.80
CA GLY A 347 5.35 -1.32 3.91
C GLY A 347 4.43 -2.31 4.62
N LEU A 348 4.18 -2.10 5.92
CA LEU A 348 3.18 -2.85 6.69
C LEU A 348 1.74 -2.50 6.30
N ASP A 349 1.54 -1.39 5.62
CA ASP A 349 0.29 -1.04 4.99
C ASP A 349 0.56 -0.77 3.52
N VAL A 350 -0.43 -1.01 2.65
CA VAL A 350 -0.32 -0.69 1.22
C VAL A 350 -0.02 0.79 1.02
N HIS A 351 -0.73 1.67 1.71
CA HIS A 351 -0.35 3.08 1.90
C HIS A 351 0.34 3.19 3.27
N ASP A 352 1.65 3.00 3.33
CA ASP A 352 2.32 2.84 4.61
C ASP A 352 2.22 4.11 5.47
N MET A 353 1.78 3.92 6.72
CA MET A 353 1.57 5.00 7.70
C MET A 353 0.55 6.08 7.29
N GLU A 354 -0.41 5.78 6.40
CA GLU A 354 -1.46 6.75 6.03
C GLU A 354 -2.35 7.14 7.21
N ASP A 355 -2.44 6.29 8.24
CA ASP A 355 -3.10 6.61 9.51
C ASP A 355 -2.42 7.76 10.29
N LEU A 356 -1.14 8.02 10.02
CA LEU A 356 -0.40 9.18 10.53
C LEU A 356 -0.60 10.44 9.67
N GLY A 357 -1.23 10.32 8.50
CA GLY A 357 -1.53 11.42 7.58
C GLY A 357 -0.27 12.12 7.06
N ASP A 358 -0.34 13.45 6.95
CA ASP A 358 0.76 14.25 6.41
C ASP A 358 2.03 14.21 7.27
N VAL A 359 1.96 13.76 8.53
CA VAL A 359 3.16 13.51 9.35
C VAL A 359 4.07 12.46 8.70
N ALA A 360 3.49 11.44 8.06
CA ALA A 360 4.24 10.42 7.32
C ALA A 360 4.57 10.86 5.88
N GLY A 361 3.58 11.38 5.16
CA GLY A 361 3.71 11.66 3.73
C GLY A 361 4.52 12.90 3.39
N TYR A 362 4.58 13.89 4.29
CA TYR A 362 5.12 15.21 3.98
C TYR A 362 6.33 15.54 4.86
N GLU A 363 7.31 16.22 4.27
CA GLU A 363 8.43 16.77 5.02
C GLU A 363 7.92 17.83 6.02
N PRO A 364 8.47 17.92 7.24
CA PRO A 364 8.05 18.92 8.23
C PRO A 364 8.00 20.33 7.64
N GLY A 365 6.86 21.01 7.83
CA GLY A 365 6.63 22.36 7.29
C GLY A 365 6.01 22.42 5.91
N ARG A 366 5.82 21.30 5.23
CA ARG A 366 5.05 21.21 3.96
C ARG A 366 3.58 20.91 4.24
N SER A 367 2.72 21.34 3.36
CA SER A 367 1.28 21.05 3.37
C SER A 367 0.81 20.56 2.01
N ARG A 368 -0.35 19.88 1.99
CA ARG A 368 -0.98 19.46 0.74
C ARG A 368 -1.29 20.67 -0.14
N SER A 369 -1.09 20.48 -1.43
CA SER A 369 -1.50 21.46 -2.44
C SER A 369 -3.00 21.36 -2.70
N ASP A 370 -3.64 22.50 -3.00
CA ASP A 370 -5.02 22.58 -3.49
C ASP A 370 -5.11 22.56 -5.02
N ARG A 371 -3.96 22.52 -5.71
CA ARG A 371 -3.91 22.40 -7.17
C ARG A 371 -4.45 21.05 -7.63
N PHE A 372 -5.26 21.06 -8.69
CA PHE A 372 -5.90 19.87 -9.24
C PHE A 372 -4.90 18.72 -9.55
N GLY A 373 -3.75 19.03 -10.14
CA GLY A 373 -2.72 18.05 -10.47
C GLY A 373 -1.86 17.58 -9.28
N LEU A 374 -2.01 18.16 -8.07
CA LEU A 374 -1.16 17.87 -6.91
C LEU A 374 -1.93 17.52 -5.64
N SER A 375 -3.25 17.75 -5.61
CA SER A 375 -4.07 17.62 -4.40
C SER A 375 -4.13 16.19 -3.85
N TYR A 376 -3.94 15.19 -4.70
CA TYR A 376 -3.93 13.77 -4.34
C TYR A 376 -2.52 13.19 -4.19
N LEU A 377 -1.46 14.00 -4.24
CA LEU A 377 -0.11 13.52 -3.98
C LEU A 377 0.00 13.06 -2.52
N ARG A 378 0.34 11.78 -2.29
CA ARG A 378 0.43 11.18 -0.95
C ARG A 378 1.80 11.38 -0.30
N LEU A 379 2.86 11.50 -1.11
CA LEU A 379 4.24 11.63 -0.66
C LEU A 379 4.87 12.92 -1.21
N ASN A 380 5.35 13.79 -0.31
CA ASN A 380 6.03 15.05 -0.65
C ASN A 380 7.20 15.29 0.31
N ARG A 381 8.26 14.52 0.11
CA ARG A 381 9.53 14.61 0.84
C ARG A 381 10.67 14.13 -0.05
N PRO A 382 11.93 14.47 0.28
CA PRO A 382 13.08 13.86 -0.39
C PRO A 382 13.11 12.35 -0.11
N LEU A 383 13.47 11.58 -1.12
CA LEU A 383 13.69 10.15 -0.98
C LEU A 383 14.96 9.86 -0.22
N GLU A 384 14.94 8.82 0.61
CA GLU A 384 16.09 8.35 1.36
C GLU A 384 16.34 6.86 1.06
N SER A 385 17.59 6.42 1.18
CA SER A 385 17.94 5.00 1.04
C SER A 385 17.20 4.16 2.07
N GLY A 386 16.61 3.06 1.63
CA GLY A 386 15.76 2.18 2.45
C GLY A 386 14.26 2.47 2.37
N MET A 387 13.84 3.56 1.70
CA MET A 387 12.43 3.80 1.40
C MET A 387 11.94 2.86 0.30
N LEU A 388 10.75 2.29 0.48
CA LEU A 388 10.02 1.57 -0.55
C LEU A 388 8.82 2.42 -0.96
N VAL A 389 8.69 2.68 -2.26
CA VAL A 389 7.62 3.49 -2.84
C VAL A 389 7.01 2.78 -4.04
N THR A 390 5.74 3.05 -4.34
CA THR A 390 5.14 2.67 -5.62
C THR A 390 5.48 3.70 -6.69
N ILE A 391 5.48 3.28 -7.96
CA ILE A 391 5.48 4.16 -9.15
C ILE A 391 4.35 3.67 -10.03
N GLU A 392 3.28 4.46 -10.10
CA GLU A 392 1.96 4.07 -10.66
C GLU A 392 1.36 5.12 -11.61
N PRO A 393 2.08 5.68 -12.58
CA PRO A 393 1.46 6.60 -13.51
C PRO A 393 0.32 5.92 -14.28
N GLY A 394 -0.67 6.71 -14.69
CA GLY A 394 -1.80 6.20 -15.43
C GLY A 394 -2.43 7.23 -16.35
N PHE A 395 -3.27 6.75 -17.25
CA PHE A 395 -4.14 7.53 -18.11
C PHE A 395 -5.59 7.07 -17.92
N TYR A 396 -6.50 8.02 -17.72
CA TYR A 396 -7.92 7.71 -17.47
C TYR A 396 -8.83 8.68 -18.18
N GLN A 397 -9.90 8.18 -18.75
CA GLN A 397 -10.99 8.98 -19.32
C GLN A 397 -12.17 9.06 -18.32
N VAL A 398 -11.96 9.71 -17.18
CA VAL A 398 -12.97 9.83 -16.11
C VAL A 398 -14.12 10.72 -16.56
N PRO A 399 -15.37 10.19 -16.75
CA PRO A 399 -16.47 10.99 -17.27
C PRO A 399 -16.83 12.19 -16.39
N ALA A 400 -16.69 12.06 -15.07
CA ALA A 400 -16.96 13.14 -14.12
C ALA A 400 -15.99 14.32 -14.27
N ILE A 401 -14.77 14.08 -14.71
CA ILE A 401 -13.76 15.11 -15.01
C ILE A 401 -13.98 15.67 -16.41
N LEU A 402 -14.03 14.78 -17.42
CA LEU A 402 -14.04 15.19 -18.83
C LEU A 402 -15.36 15.85 -19.27
N ASN A 403 -16.47 15.61 -18.55
CA ASN A 403 -17.77 16.23 -18.82
C ASN A 403 -18.07 17.43 -17.91
N ASP A 404 -17.18 17.79 -16.98
CA ASP A 404 -17.38 18.97 -16.13
C ASP A 404 -17.30 20.24 -16.98
N PRO A 405 -18.36 21.10 -16.98
CA PRO A 405 -18.38 22.31 -17.79
C PRO A 405 -17.26 23.31 -17.44
N ASN A 406 -16.80 23.32 -16.18
CA ASN A 406 -15.73 24.23 -15.74
C ASN A 406 -14.39 23.77 -16.33
N PHE A 407 -14.08 22.46 -16.27
CA PHE A 407 -12.90 21.91 -16.90
C PHE A 407 -12.95 22.04 -18.42
N ARG A 408 -14.10 21.75 -19.03
CA ARG A 408 -14.32 21.95 -20.48
C ARG A 408 -14.04 23.38 -20.90
N SER A 409 -14.52 24.36 -20.15
CA SER A 409 -14.29 25.78 -20.41
C SER A 409 -12.83 26.19 -20.13
N LYS A 410 -12.25 25.72 -19.00
CA LYS A 410 -10.86 26.06 -18.62
C LYS A 410 -9.84 25.57 -19.64
N TYR A 411 -10.03 24.38 -20.20
CA TYR A 411 -9.06 23.71 -21.06
C TYR A 411 -9.47 23.67 -22.54
N GLN A 412 -10.47 24.47 -22.97
CA GLN A 412 -11.02 24.46 -24.32
C GLN A 412 -9.96 24.71 -25.42
N ASP A 413 -8.92 25.51 -25.11
CA ASP A 413 -7.90 25.93 -26.08
C ASP A 413 -6.69 24.97 -26.12
N VAL A 414 -6.66 24.01 -25.20
CA VAL A 414 -5.52 23.06 -25.07
C VAL A 414 -5.92 21.60 -25.19
N VAL A 415 -7.22 21.26 -25.19
CA VAL A 415 -7.72 19.89 -25.40
C VAL A 415 -8.43 19.78 -26.74
N ASN A 416 -7.98 18.87 -27.58
CA ASN A 416 -8.67 18.48 -28.80
C ASN A 416 -9.68 17.37 -28.51
N TRP A 417 -10.89 17.77 -28.15
CA TRP A 417 -11.98 16.86 -27.76
C TRP A 417 -12.40 15.91 -28.87
N GLU A 418 -12.33 16.31 -30.14
CA GLU A 418 -12.65 15.46 -31.29
C GLU A 418 -11.57 14.39 -31.49
N CYS A 419 -10.29 14.73 -31.28
CA CYS A 419 -9.22 13.75 -31.31
C CYS A 419 -9.36 12.75 -30.17
N LEU A 420 -9.69 13.20 -28.95
CA LEU A 420 -9.89 12.36 -27.78
C LEU A 420 -10.95 11.26 -28.02
N GLU A 421 -12.03 11.56 -28.76
CA GLU A 421 -13.07 10.57 -29.09
C GLU A 421 -12.53 9.35 -29.85
N GLN A 422 -11.44 9.49 -30.59
CA GLN A 422 -10.79 8.38 -31.31
C GLN A 422 -10.14 7.36 -30.36
N PHE A 423 -9.87 7.75 -29.11
CA PHE A 423 -9.29 6.92 -28.07
C PHE A 423 -10.34 6.41 -27.07
N ALA A 424 -11.64 6.42 -27.41
CA ALA A 424 -12.72 6.02 -26.51
C ALA A 424 -12.64 4.56 -26.05
N ASP A 425 -11.88 3.70 -26.74
CA ASP A 425 -11.57 2.33 -26.36
C ASP A 425 -10.51 2.23 -25.25
N VAL A 426 -9.84 3.35 -24.91
CA VAL A 426 -8.88 3.45 -23.81
C VAL A 426 -9.57 4.09 -22.62
N ARG A 427 -10.22 3.30 -21.79
CA ARG A 427 -10.95 3.79 -20.60
C ARG A 427 -9.99 4.16 -19.48
N GLY A 428 -9.05 3.28 -19.17
CA GLY A 428 -8.01 3.53 -18.18
C GLY A 428 -6.85 2.55 -18.30
N ILE A 429 -5.64 3.06 -18.08
CA ILE A 429 -4.39 2.31 -18.06
C ILE A 429 -3.59 2.76 -16.84
N ARG A 430 -3.09 1.83 -16.02
CA ARG A 430 -2.10 2.04 -14.98
C ARG A 430 -1.04 0.95 -15.09
N ILE A 431 0.20 1.32 -14.84
CA ILE A 431 1.34 0.42 -14.70
C ILE A 431 2.03 0.80 -13.39
N GLU A 432 2.19 -0.17 -12.49
CA GLU A 432 2.67 0.07 -11.14
C GLU A 432 3.64 -0.99 -10.69
N ASP A 433 4.73 -0.56 -10.10
CA ASP A 433 5.74 -1.41 -9.48
C ASP A 433 6.19 -0.90 -8.10
N ASP A 434 6.58 -1.85 -7.22
CA ASP A 434 7.18 -1.61 -5.92
C ASP A 434 8.68 -1.34 -6.08
N VAL A 435 9.14 -0.15 -5.70
CA VAL A 435 10.52 0.30 -5.94
C VAL A 435 11.22 0.68 -4.64
N LEU A 436 12.25 -0.08 -4.29
CA LEU A 436 13.14 0.21 -3.17
C LEU A 436 14.23 1.18 -3.60
N VAL A 437 14.34 2.31 -2.89
CA VAL A 437 15.43 3.26 -3.05
C VAL A 437 16.67 2.72 -2.31
N THR A 438 17.78 2.56 -3.01
CA THR A 438 19.05 2.06 -2.46
C THR A 438 20.11 3.17 -2.44
N ASP A 439 21.25 2.93 -1.80
CA ASP A 439 22.36 3.90 -1.76
C ASP A 439 22.89 4.29 -3.15
N SER A 440 22.71 3.45 -4.16
CA SER A 440 23.30 3.61 -5.50
C SER A 440 22.28 3.63 -6.64
N GLY A 441 20.99 3.67 -6.33
CA GLY A 441 19.91 3.64 -7.33
C GLY A 441 18.64 3.00 -6.80
N THR A 442 18.07 2.06 -7.52
CA THR A 442 16.81 1.40 -7.17
C THR A 442 16.87 -0.12 -7.32
N GLU A 443 16.02 -0.82 -6.57
CA GLU A 443 15.66 -2.22 -6.78
C GLU A 443 14.16 -2.30 -7.02
N VAL A 444 13.71 -2.74 -8.19
CA VAL A 444 12.30 -2.99 -8.48
C VAL A 444 11.95 -4.38 -7.97
N LEU A 445 11.16 -4.48 -6.89
CA LEU A 445 10.82 -5.76 -6.26
C LEU A 445 9.92 -6.62 -7.15
N THR A 446 9.24 -6.00 -8.09
CA THR A 446 8.23 -6.57 -8.99
C THR A 446 8.72 -6.77 -10.42
N VAL A 447 10.03 -6.62 -10.67
CA VAL A 447 10.69 -6.67 -11.99
C VAL A 447 10.41 -7.93 -12.82
N ASP A 448 10.09 -9.06 -12.18
CA ASP A 448 9.77 -10.32 -12.86
C ASP A 448 8.35 -10.36 -13.47
N LEU A 449 7.54 -9.32 -13.27
CA LEU A 449 6.24 -9.16 -13.93
C LEU A 449 6.40 -8.23 -15.14
N PRO A 450 6.19 -8.70 -16.37
CA PRO A 450 6.42 -7.90 -17.56
C PRO A 450 5.54 -6.64 -17.60
N THR A 451 6.13 -5.58 -18.18
CA THR A 451 5.47 -4.31 -18.48
C THR A 451 5.34 -4.08 -20.00
N LYS A 452 6.16 -4.76 -20.81
CA LYS A 452 6.15 -4.61 -22.28
C LYS A 452 4.94 -5.28 -22.89
N ILE A 453 4.33 -4.60 -23.84
CA ILE A 453 3.11 -5.04 -24.54
C ILE A 453 3.26 -6.46 -25.09
N GLU A 454 4.37 -6.76 -25.79
CA GLU A 454 4.59 -8.05 -26.45
C GLU A 454 4.64 -9.21 -25.45
N GLU A 455 5.30 -9.01 -24.30
CA GLU A 455 5.42 -10.01 -23.24
C GLU A 455 4.07 -10.26 -22.53
N ILE A 456 3.29 -9.18 -22.32
CA ILE A 456 1.94 -9.27 -21.75
C ILE A 456 0.99 -9.99 -22.69
N GLU A 457 0.98 -9.63 -23.98
CA GLU A 457 0.18 -10.29 -25.01
C GLU A 457 0.50 -11.78 -25.09
N GLU A 458 1.79 -12.16 -25.02
CA GLU A 458 2.22 -13.56 -24.99
C GLU A 458 1.64 -14.31 -23.79
N LEU A 459 1.66 -13.73 -22.59
CA LEU A 459 1.10 -14.34 -21.37
C LEU A 459 -0.42 -14.56 -21.48
N VAL A 460 -1.15 -13.61 -22.08
CA VAL A 460 -2.61 -13.70 -22.25
C VAL A 460 -2.98 -14.76 -23.31
N ILE A 461 -2.19 -14.88 -24.38
CA ILE A 461 -2.48 -15.80 -25.50
C ILE A 461 -2.02 -17.24 -25.18
N SER A 462 -0.91 -17.42 -24.47
CA SER A 462 -0.25 -18.72 -24.26
C SER A 462 -0.95 -19.64 -23.24
N SER A 463 -2.20 -19.39 -22.91
CA SER A 463 -3.01 -20.14 -21.93
C SER A 463 -3.64 -21.40 -22.49
#